data_02d0043d464b372bd130a4c420358572
#
_entry.id   02d0043d464b372bd130a4c420358572
#
_cell.length_a   1.000
_cell.length_b   1.000
_cell.length_c   1.000
_cell.angle_alpha   90.00
_cell.angle_beta   90.00
_cell.angle_gamma   90.00
#
_symmetry.space_group_name_H-M   'P 1'
#
loop_
_entity.id
_entity.type
_entity.pdbx_description
1 polymer ?
#
loop_
_entity_poly.entity_id
_entity_poly.type
_entity_poly.pdbx_seq_one_letter_code
_entity_poly.pdbx_strand_id
1 'polypeptide(L)'
;MNKKTTVISDDLDAGLSALQYDEHAKNLLADKEILAYILKYATDEFKSMPIRDIISCIEETEIKKVPISPGLTNAPKITGENCEDNIPGEGFITFDIKTSAVTKERIKIIIDVEAQKSIKLKYPIEKRMVYYLSRMISSQKNREFVNDDYQNIKKVYSIWICMNVEEADKRDSITKFSLSAENIVGNYFPKKKNYDLMTGILICISNYTADDAVPEDERKLIGLLKTLFSDKMTKEEKKESLQSDYDIQMNDNINRELMDMCNLGYGVYERGMEKGELKNLLSLVQKKFTKGKSCYETSDELETDLFIIEQIYEVLENAAPDSTQNELLDILLEKNLLQNVVS
;
A
#
# COMPACT_ATOMS: atom_id res chain seq x y z
N MET A 1 33.04 10.46 -15.90
CA MET A 1 33.20 9.61 -14.67
C MET A 1 31.98 8.71 -14.62
N ASN A 2 32.08 7.49 -15.19
CA ASN A 2 30.97 6.51 -15.16
C ASN A 2 30.85 5.95 -13.76
N LYS A 3 29.71 6.22 -13.10
CA LYS A 3 29.34 5.48 -11.88
C LYS A 3 29.11 4.01 -12.28
N LYS A 4 29.89 3.10 -11.74
CA LYS A 4 29.59 1.67 -11.79
C LYS A 4 28.32 1.48 -10.95
N THR A 5 27.20 1.24 -11.60
CA THR A 5 26.01 0.67 -10.95
C THR A 5 26.32 -0.78 -10.60
N THR A 6 26.19 -1.14 -9.35
CA THR A 6 26.34 -2.52 -8.87
C THR A 6 24.97 -3.09 -8.57
N VAL A 7 24.77 -4.42 -8.57
CA VAL A 7 23.51 -5.09 -8.18
C VAL A 7 22.96 -4.52 -6.85
N ILE A 8 23.87 -4.21 -5.92
CA ILE A 8 23.54 -3.52 -4.66
C ILE A 8 22.94 -2.13 -4.92
N SER A 9 23.38 -1.41 -5.96
CA SER A 9 22.80 -0.11 -6.35
C SER A 9 21.39 -0.26 -6.90
N ASP A 10 21.13 -1.27 -7.72
CA ASP A 10 19.81 -1.50 -8.33
C ASP A 10 18.80 -2.00 -7.29
N ASP A 11 19.22 -2.85 -6.36
CA ASP A 11 18.41 -3.27 -5.21
C ASP A 11 18.14 -2.09 -4.25
N LEU A 12 19.09 -1.20 -4.06
CA LEU A 12 18.93 0.04 -3.31
C LEU A 12 17.97 1.01 -4.01
N ASP A 13 18.10 1.17 -5.32
CA ASP A 13 17.22 2.05 -6.12
C ASP A 13 15.79 1.49 -6.21
N ALA A 14 15.63 0.17 -6.35
CA ALA A 14 14.33 -0.49 -6.28
C ALA A 14 13.71 -0.38 -4.87
N GLY A 15 14.52 -0.52 -3.83
CA GLY A 15 14.11 -0.32 -2.44
C GLY A 15 13.71 1.14 -2.16
N LEU A 16 14.47 2.11 -2.65
CA LEU A 16 14.16 3.54 -2.56
C LEU A 16 12.88 3.89 -3.32
N SER A 17 12.72 3.40 -4.54
CA SER A 17 11.49 3.60 -5.32
C SER A 17 10.27 2.98 -4.64
N ALA A 18 10.43 1.82 -3.99
CA ALA A 18 9.36 1.19 -3.23
C ALA A 18 8.96 1.99 -1.98
N LEU A 19 9.94 2.58 -1.28
CA LEU A 19 9.70 3.46 -0.12
C LEU A 19 9.03 4.76 -0.53
N GLN A 20 9.47 5.37 -1.63
CA GLN A 20 8.87 6.59 -2.18
C GLN A 20 7.41 6.34 -2.62
N TYR A 21 7.14 5.23 -3.30
CA TYR A 21 5.78 4.83 -3.68
C TYR A 21 4.87 4.70 -2.46
N ASP A 22 5.37 4.07 -1.39
CA ASP A 22 4.64 3.91 -0.12
C ASP A 22 4.32 5.29 0.51
N GLU A 23 5.27 6.23 0.49
CA GLU A 23 5.08 7.60 0.99
C GLU A 23 4.01 8.35 0.19
N HIS A 24 4.07 8.32 -1.14
CA HIS A 24 3.07 8.96 -2.00
C HIS A 24 1.68 8.33 -1.84
N ALA A 25 1.59 7.00 -1.70
CA ALA A 25 0.35 6.30 -1.41
C ALA A 25 -0.28 6.78 -0.10
N LYS A 26 0.51 6.93 0.96
CA LYS A 26 0.06 7.46 2.26
C LYS A 26 -0.42 8.90 2.15
N ASN A 27 0.30 9.75 1.41
CA ASN A 27 -0.07 11.14 1.20
C ASN A 27 -1.41 11.26 0.45
N LEU A 28 -1.66 10.40 -0.56
CA LEU A 28 -2.95 10.33 -1.25
C LEU A 28 -4.09 9.89 -0.32
N LEU A 29 -3.88 8.82 0.45
CA LEU A 29 -4.89 8.31 1.38
C LEU A 29 -5.19 9.29 2.53
N ALA A 30 -4.25 10.18 2.85
CA ALA A 30 -4.44 11.23 3.84
C ALA A 30 -5.17 12.47 3.31
N ASP A 31 -5.38 12.57 2.00
CA ASP A 31 -6.18 13.63 1.42
C ASP A 31 -7.64 13.51 1.88
N LYS A 32 -8.25 14.63 2.32
CA LYS A 32 -9.58 14.64 2.95
C LYS A 32 -10.68 14.14 2.01
N GLU A 33 -10.57 14.37 0.71
CA GLU A 33 -11.55 13.88 -0.24
C GLU A 33 -11.50 12.36 -0.37
N ILE A 34 -10.30 11.81 -0.51
CA ILE A 34 -10.07 10.35 -0.58
C ILE A 34 -10.46 9.69 0.74
N LEU A 35 -10.02 10.27 1.86
CA LEU A 35 -10.35 9.77 3.19
C LEU A 35 -11.86 9.78 3.46
N ALA A 36 -12.59 10.79 2.99
CA ALA A 36 -14.04 10.84 3.13
C ALA A 36 -14.75 9.69 2.38
N TYR A 37 -14.25 9.28 1.23
CA TYR A 37 -14.73 8.08 0.54
C TYR A 37 -14.49 6.83 1.37
N ILE A 38 -13.28 6.67 1.90
CA ILE A 38 -12.94 5.53 2.76
C ILE A 38 -13.89 5.49 3.96
N LEU A 39 -14.07 6.61 4.65
CA LEU A 39 -14.95 6.70 5.82
C LEU A 39 -16.40 6.40 5.50
N LYS A 40 -16.92 6.90 4.38
CA LYS A 40 -18.30 6.66 3.94
C LYS A 40 -18.61 5.17 3.79
N TYR A 41 -17.71 4.42 3.19
CA TYR A 41 -17.96 3.02 2.84
C TYR A 41 -17.40 2.03 3.85
N ALA A 42 -16.44 2.45 4.69
CA ALA A 42 -15.80 1.58 5.68
C ALA A 42 -16.34 1.76 7.11
N THR A 43 -17.08 2.85 7.43
CA THR A 43 -17.54 3.12 8.79
C THR A 43 -19.05 3.20 8.91
N ASP A 44 -19.60 2.80 10.05
CA ASP A 44 -21.05 2.85 10.30
C ASP A 44 -21.55 4.28 10.48
N GLU A 45 -20.74 5.14 11.10
CA GLU A 45 -21.08 6.52 11.47
C GLU A 45 -21.27 7.44 10.25
N PHE A 46 -20.56 7.16 9.16
CA PHE A 46 -20.59 8.00 7.94
C PHE A 46 -21.35 7.40 6.77
N LYS A 47 -21.81 6.14 6.87
CA LYS A 47 -22.45 5.41 5.76
C LYS A 47 -23.60 6.17 5.10
N SER A 48 -24.42 6.87 5.86
CA SER A 48 -25.58 7.63 5.36
C SER A 48 -25.27 9.10 5.00
N MET A 49 -24.03 9.56 5.25
CA MET A 49 -23.68 10.97 5.08
C MET A 49 -23.15 11.24 3.66
N PRO A 50 -23.49 12.38 3.04
CA PRO A 50 -22.86 12.80 1.78
C PRO A 50 -21.35 13.04 1.95
N ILE A 51 -20.54 12.73 0.93
CA ILE A 51 -19.08 12.90 0.94
C ILE A 51 -18.67 14.30 1.37
N ARG A 52 -19.27 15.35 0.83
CA ARG A 52 -18.97 16.75 1.16
C ARG A 52 -19.15 17.07 2.65
N ASP A 53 -20.15 16.46 3.27
CA ASP A 53 -20.39 16.63 4.71
C ASP A 53 -19.31 15.88 5.54
N ILE A 54 -18.88 14.71 5.08
CA ILE A 54 -17.82 13.92 5.72
C ILE A 54 -16.49 14.67 5.70
N ILE A 55 -16.13 15.31 4.59
CA ILE A 55 -14.91 16.13 4.48
C ILE A 55 -14.85 17.16 5.60
N SER A 56 -15.98 17.82 5.89
CA SER A 56 -16.06 18.83 6.96
C SER A 56 -15.95 18.24 8.38
N CYS A 57 -16.17 16.94 8.53
CA CYS A 57 -16.06 16.22 9.81
C CYS A 57 -14.64 15.77 10.13
N ILE A 58 -13.76 15.67 9.12
CA ILE A 58 -12.38 15.21 9.29
C ILE A 58 -11.56 16.35 9.87
N GLU A 59 -10.97 16.11 11.06
CA GLU A 59 -10.02 17.02 11.68
C GLU A 59 -8.72 17.10 10.85
N GLU A 60 -7.83 18.06 11.17
CA GLU A 60 -6.57 18.17 10.45
C GLU A 60 -5.74 16.89 10.65
N THR A 61 -5.31 16.30 9.53
CA THR A 61 -4.51 15.09 9.50
C THR A 61 -3.05 15.49 9.56
N GLU A 62 -2.34 15.16 10.61
CA GLU A 62 -0.88 15.29 10.66
C GLU A 62 -0.21 13.98 10.28
N ILE A 63 0.50 13.99 9.15
CA ILE A 63 1.43 12.95 8.75
C ILE A 63 2.79 13.32 9.34
N LYS A 64 3.02 13.06 10.64
CA LYS A 64 4.32 13.34 11.28
C LYS A 64 4.71 12.26 12.27
N LYS A 65 5.93 11.78 12.11
CA LYS A 65 6.64 10.89 13.03
C LYS A 65 7.09 11.65 14.29
N VAL A 66 6.20 11.80 15.27
CA VAL A 66 6.57 12.29 16.60
C VAL A 66 6.28 11.20 17.63
N PRO A 67 7.29 10.72 18.40
CA PRO A 67 7.09 9.65 19.38
C PRO A 67 6.27 10.15 20.57
N ILE A 68 5.28 9.35 20.99
CA ILE A 68 4.51 9.57 22.21
C ILE A 68 4.65 8.36 23.13
N SER A 69 4.99 8.65 24.38
CA SER A 69 5.03 7.65 25.44
C SER A 69 3.63 7.47 26.03
N PRO A 70 3.09 6.23 26.12
CA PRO A 70 1.85 5.97 26.85
C PRO A 70 1.98 6.32 28.32
N GLY A 71 1.00 7.03 28.86
CA GLY A 71 0.89 7.30 30.30
C GLY A 71 1.74 8.46 30.84
N LEU A 72 2.54 9.14 30.03
CA LEU A 72 3.29 10.33 30.42
C LEU A 72 2.89 11.53 29.57
N THR A 73 1.97 12.34 30.03
CA THR A 73 1.55 13.58 29.37
C THR A 73 2.04 14.78 30.14
N ASN A 74 3.18 15.32 29.73
CA ASN A 74 3.53 16.71 29.94
C ASN A 74 3.80 17.42 28.61
N ALA A 75 3.20 16.96 27.51
CA ALA A 75 3.26 17.68 26.24
C ALA A 75 2.13 18.72 26.19
N PRO A 76 2.41 19.97 25.81
CA PRO A 76 1.37 20.95 25.54
C PRO A 76 0.46 20.40 24.42
N LYS A 77 -0.83 20.76 24.50
CA LYS A 77 -1.87 20.39 23.55
C LYS A 77 -1.38 20.63 22.12
N ILE A 78 -0.91 19.58 21.47
CA ILE A 78 -0.53 19.61 20.06
C ILE A 78 -1.82 19.36 19.30
N THR A 79 -2.22 20.31 18.49
CA THR A 79 -3.29 20.18 17.50
C THR A 79 -2.80 19.22 16.43
N GLY A 80 -3.22 17.97 16.50
CA GLY A 80 -2.84 16.88 15.60
C GLY A 80 -2.68 15.57 16.34
N GLU A 81 -3.11 14.47 15.76
CA GLU A 81 -2.95 13.15 16.32
C GLU A 81 -1.59 12.58 15.91
N ASN A 82 -0.74 12.24 16.88
CA ASN A 82 0.58 11.69 16.56
C ASN A 82 0.47 10.26 15.98
N CYS A 83 1.19 10.00 14.90
CA CYS A 83 1.23 8.70 14.23
C CYS A 83 2.11 7.67 14.94
N GLU A 84 2.90 8.06 15.96
CA GLU A 84 3.77 7.13 16.68
C GLU A 84 3.27 6.90 18.10
N ASP A 85 3.23 5.65 18.52
CA ASP A 85 2.90 5.24 19.88
C ASP A 85 4.04 4.40 20.45
N ASN A 86 4.69 4.93 21.49
CA ASN A 86 5.83 4.30 22.15
C ASN A 86 5.48 3.94 23.59
N ILE A 87 5.56 2.64 23.92
CA ILE A 87 5.52 2.17 25.29
C ILE A 87 6.95 1.84 25.72
N PRO A 88 7.46 2.40 26.82
CA PRO A 88 8.76 2.01 27.35
C PRO A 88 8.81 0.49 27.58
N GLY A 89 9.74 -0.18 26.90
CA GLY A 89 9.91 -1.64 26.97
C GLY A 89 9.09 -2.47 25.98
N GLU A 90 8.11 -1.89 25.24
CA GLU A 90 7.29 -2.60 24.25
C GLU A 90 7.57 -2.21 22.79
N GLY A 91 8.45 -1.21 22.55
CA GLY A 91 8.83 -0.74 21.23
C GLY A 91 7.87 0.30 20.63
N PHE A 92 8.23 0.79 19.45
CA PHE A 92 7.46 1.77 18.69
C PHE A 92 6.41 1.10 17.82
N ILE A 93 5.22 1.69 17.76
CA ILE A 93 4.27 1.50 16.67
C ILE A 93 4.19 2.81 15.90
N THR A 94 4.30 2.72 14.60
CA THR A 94 4.05 3.82 13.68
C THR A 94 2.77 3.53 12.93
N PHE A 95 1.80 4.44 13.01
CA PHE A 95 0.62 4.45 12.17
C PHE A 95 0.96 5.18 10.87
N ASP A 96 0.46 4.67 9.74
CA ASP A 96 0.69 5.33 8.46
C ASP A 96 -0.06 6.67 8.40
N ILE A 97 -1.35 6.64 8.72
CA ILE A 97 -2.19 7.83 8.77
C ILE A 97 -3.07 7.72 10.01
N LYS A 98 -2.92 8.65 10.93
CA LYS A 98 -3.79 8.75 12.11
C LYS A 98 -4.53 10.09 12.11
N THR A 99 -5.85 10.02 12.20
CA THR A 99 -6.71 11.19 12.20
C THR A 99 -7.91 10.96 13.13
N SER A 100 -8.69 12.00 13.34
CA SER A 100 -9.99 11.89 13.98
C SER A 100 -11.07 12.58 13.13
N ALA A 101 -12.29 12.12 13.29
CA ALA A 101 -13.45 12.73 12.69
C ALA A 101 -14.55 12.89 13.71
N VAL A 102 -15.27 14.01 13.63
CA VAL A 102 -16.38 14.33 14.53
C VAL A 102 -17.67 14.40 13.72
N THR A 103 -18.59 13.48 14.02
CA THR A 103 -19.90 13.45 13.35
C THR A 103 -20.76 14.68 13.70
N LYS A 104 -21.84 14.88 12.98
CA LYS A 104 -22.83 15.96 13.27
C LYS A 104 -23.43 15.85 14.68
N GLU A 105 -23.52 14.63 15.21
CA GLU A 105 -23.97 14.34 16.57
C GLU A 105 -22.86 14.53 17.63
N ARG A 106 -21.72 15.10 17.23
CA ARG A 106 -20.53 15.31 18.07
C ARG A 106 -19.90 14.03 18.61
N ILE A 107 -20.03 12.93 17.88
CA ILE A 107 -19.33 11.68 18.18
C ILE A 107 -17.94 11.76 17.54
N LYS A 108 -16.90 11.80 18.37
CA LYS A 108 -15.51 11.71 17.90
C LYS A 108 -15.14 10.25 17.70
N ILE A 109 -14.57 9.92 16.54
CA ILE A 109 -13.93 8.63 16.26
C ILE A 109 -12.47 8.87 15.91
N ILE A 110 -11.61 7.92 16.29
CA ILE A 110 -10.17 7.94 16.00
C ILE A 110 -9.92 6.89 14.92
N ILE A 111 -9.17 7.27 13.90
CA ILE A 111 -9.03 6.48 12.68
C ILE A 111 -7.54 6.32 12.40
N ASP A 112 -7.16 5.09 12.08
CA ASP A 112 -5.88 4.70 11.53
C ASP A 112 -6.11 4.09 10.15
N VAL A 113 -5.34 4.52 9.14
CA VAL A 113 -5.38 3.95 7.79
C VAL A 113 -3.98 3.49 7.42
N GLU A 114 -3.85 2.21 7.13
CA GLU A 114 -2.60 1.53 6.80
C GLU A 114 -2.60 1.09 5.33
N ALA A 115 -1.56 1.48 4.58
CA ALA A 115 -1.34 1.04 3.20
C ALA A 115 -0.36 -0.14 3.18
N GLN A 116 -0.74 -1.26 2.58
CA GLN A 116 0.09 -2.46 2.48
C GLN A 116 0.23 -2.91 1.03
N LYS A 117 1.45 -2.98 0.50
CA LYS A 117 1.71 -3.48 -0.86
C LYS A 117 1.32 -4.94 -1.08
N SER A 118 1.30 -5.74 0.00
CA SER A 118 0.99 -7.17 -0.08
C SER A 118 0.36 -7.63 1.21
N ILE A 119 -0.63 -8.53 1.09
CA ILE A 119 -1.22 -9.24 2.22
C ILE A 119 -0.30 -10.37 2.74
N LYS A 120 0.70 -10.80 1.93
CA LYS A 120 1.65 -11.87 2.27
C LYS A 120 2.73 -11.34 3.23
N LEU A 121 2.40 -11.24 4.50
CA LEU A 121 3.31 -10.87 5.59
C LEU A 121 3.86 -12.11 6.30
N LYS A 122 4.89 -11.93 7.14
CA LYS A 122 5.42 -13.00 8.02
C LYS A 122 4.44 -13.43 9.11
N TYR A 123 3.35 -12.71 9.29
CA TYR A 123 2.30 -12.93 10.29
C TYR A 123 0.93 -12.53 9.72
N PRO A 124 -0.19 -13.08 10.24
CA PRO A 124 -1.52 -12.66 9.85
C PRO A 124 -1.77 -11.17 10.15
N ILE A 125 -2.24 -10.44 9.13
CA ILE A 125 -2.48 -8.99 9.22
C ILE A 125 -3.52 -8.65 10.29
N GLU A 126 -4.49 -9.55 10.49
CA GLU A 126 -5.55 -9.41 11.48
C GLU A 126 -4.99 -9.33 12.92
N LYS A 127 -3.90 -10.05 13.21
CA LYS A 127 -3.23 -9.96 14.53
C LYS A 127 -2.61 -8.59 14.74
N ARG A 128 -2.00 -8.02 13.71
CA ARG A 128 -1.43 -6.67 13.76
C ARG A 128 -2.54 -5.62 13.92
N MET A 129 -3.63 -5.76 13.17
CA MET A 129 -4.82 -4.91 13.28
C MET A 129 -5.40 -4.90 14.70
N VAL A 130 -5.58 -6.08 15.32
CA VAL A 130 -6.05 -6.17 16.72
C VAL A 130 -5.11 -5.46 17.68
N TYR A 131 -3.80 -5.61 17.49
CA TYR A 131 -2.81 -4.94 18.31
C TYR A 131 -2.87 -3.41 18.15
N TYR A 132 -3.02 -2.90 16.92
CA TYR A 132 -3.17 -1.47 16.65
C TYR A 132 -4.44 -0.90 17.26
N LEU A 133 -5.57 -1.57 17.12
CA LEU A 133 -6.82 -1.19 17.78
C LEU A 133 -6.66 -1.10 19.31
N SER A 134 -6.02 -2.08 19.93
CA SER A 134 -5.76 -2.11 21.37
C SER A 134 -4.89 -0.95 21.81
N ARG A 135 -3.88 -0.59 21.00
CA ARG A 135 -2.99 0.55 21.24
C ARG A 135 -3.76 1.88 21.14
N MET A 136 -4.62 2.04 20.13
CA MET A 136 -5.44 3.24 20.00
C MET A 136 -6.41 3.41 21.17
N ILE A 137 -7.00 2.35 21.72
CA ILE A 137 -7.82 2.43 22.94
C ILE A 137 -6.95 2.81 24.13
N SER A 138 -5.83 2.12 24.35
CA SER A 138 -4.94 2.37 25.48
C SER A 138 -4.37 3.78 25.49
N SER A 139 -4.02 4.32 24.31
CA SER A 139 -3.44 5.66 24.17
C SER A 139 -4.40 6.81 24.47
N GLN A 140 -5.70 6.53 24.65
CA GLN A 140 -6.70 7.55 25.00
C GLN A 140 -6.63 7.96 26.48
N LYS A 141 -6.05 7.12 27.35
CA LYS A 141 -5.90 7.46 28.75
C LYS A 141 -5.06 8.73 28.92
N ASN A 142 -5.54 9.65 29.75
CA ASN A 142 -5.00 10.99 29.95
C ASN A 142 -5.07 11.94 28.75
N ARG A 143 -5.80 11.55 27.67
CA ARG A 143 -6.09 12.39 26.49
C ARG A 143 -7.60 12.60 26.33
N GLU A 144 -8.32 11.51 26.02
CA GLU A 144 -9.77 11.51 25.83
C GLU A 144 -10.51 11.29 27.16
N PHE A 145 -9.91 10.56 28.09
CA PHE A 145 -10.46 10.33 29.44
C PHE A 145 -9.38 10.30 30.51
N VAL A 146 -9.77 10.63 31.74
CA VAL A 146 -8.88 10.64 32.93
C VAL A 146 -9.45 9.75 34.03
N ASN A 147 -8.58 9.26 34.89
CA ASN A 147 -8.94 8.35 35.98
C ASN A 147 -9.74 7.13 35.51
N ASP A 148 -10.97 6.96 35.96
CA ASP A 148 -11.90 5.87 35.67
C ASP A 148 -13.12 6.33 34.85
N ASP A 149 -13.03 7.49 34.18
CA ASP A 149 -14.09 8.02 33.34
C ASP A 149 -14.16 7.32 31.97
N TYR A 150 -14.31 5.99 31.99
CA TYR A 150 -14.34 5.10 30.82
C TYR A 150 -15.47 5.38 29.85
N GLN A 151 -16.53 6.13 30.26
CA GLN A 151 -17.62 6.52 29.36
C GLN A 151 -17.16 7.47 28.24
N ASN A 152 -16.00 8.13 28.42
CA ASN A 152 -15.43 9.02 27.42
C ASN A 152 -14.49 8.35 26.44
N ILE A 153 -14.28 7.02 26.53
CA ILE A 153 -13.53 6.27 25.53
C ILE A 153 -14.18 6.46 24.16
N LYS A 154 -13.39 6.89 23.19
CA LYS A 154 -13.82 7.07 21.80
C LYS A 154 -13.66 5.78 21.03
N LYS A 155 -14.58 5.53 20.09
CA LYS A 155 -14.47 4.42 19.15
C LYS A 155 -13.25 4.61 18.25
N VAL A 156 -12.55 3.53 17.98
CA VAL A 156 -11.39 3.49 17.11
C VAL A 156 -11.65 2.61 15.87
N TYR A 157 -11.13 3.05 14.74
CA TYR A 157 -11.08 2.30 13.50
C TYR A 157 -9.64 2.08 13.08
N SER A 158 -9.27 0.86 12.68
CA SER A 158 -8.02 0.56 12.00
C SER A 158 -8.37 -0.02 10.62
N ILE A 159 -8.06 0.74 9.57
CA ILE A 159 -8.45 0.45 8.19
C ILE A 159 -7.19 0.08 7.41
N TRP A 160 -7.15 -1.14 6.90
CA TRP A 160 -6.02 -1.72 6.20
C TRP A 160 -6.35 -1.87 4.72
N ILE A 161 -5.58 -1.21 3.86
CA ILE A 161 -5.72 -1.28 2.40
C ILE A 161 -4.58 -2.12 1.87
N CYS A 162 -4.90 -3.36 1.49
CA CYS A 162 -3.96 -4.32 0.92
C CYS A 162 -4.06 -4.27 -0.61
N MET A 163 -2.96 -3.92 -1.25
CA MET A 163 -2.85 -3.83 -2.71
C MET A 163 -2.32 -5.14 -3.29
N ASN A 164 -2.55 -5.33 -4.59
CA ASN A 164 -2.03 -6.47 -5.35
C ASN A 164 -2.40 -7.85 -4.76
N VAL A 165 -3.64 -7.97 -4.27
CA VAL A 165 -4.14 -9.24 -3.72
C VAL A 165 -4.53 -10.17 -4.86
N GLU A 166 -3.82 -11.30 -4.98
CA GLU A 166 -3.99 -12.28 -6.06
C GLU A 166 -4.92 -13.44 -5.66
N GLU A 167 -5.03 -13.73 -4.35
CA GLU A 167 -5.84 -14.82 -3.81
C GLU A 167 -7.31 -14.61 -4.14
N ALA A 168 -7.92 -15.58 -4.86
CA ALA A 168 -9.29 -15.45 -5.41
C ALA A 168 -10.38 -15.24 -4.35
N ASP A 169 -10.16 -15.77 -3.14
CA ASP A 169 -11.07 -15.67 -2.00
C ASP A 169 -10.97 -14.34 -1.23
N LYS A 170 -9.91 -13.56 -1.49
CA LYS A 170 -9.64 -12.30 -0.77
C LYS A 170 -9.72 -11.06 -1.66
N ARG A 171 -9.41 -11.19 -2.95
CA ARG A 171 -9.36 -10.05 -3.87
C ARG A 171 -10.69 -9.33 -3.96
N ASP A 172 -10.61 -8.01 -4.07
CA ASP A 172 -11.74 -7.10 -4.23
C ASP A 172 -12.82 -7.26 -3.13
N SER A 173 -12.34 -7.45 -1.88
CA SER A 173 -13.18 -7.67 -0.71
C SER A 173 -12.98 -6.59 0.35
N ILE A 174 -14.04 -6.36 1.13
CA ILE A 174 -14.03 -5.53 2.33
C ILE A 174 -14.54 -6.38 3.49
N THR A 175 -13.68 -6.62 4.47
CA THR A 175 -14.02 -7.42 5.66
C THR A 175 -13.98 -6.56 6.91
N LYS A 176 -15.06 -6.62 7.69
CA LYS A 176 -15.20 -5.90 8.96
C LYS A 176 -15.00 -6.83 10.14
N PHE A 177 -14.17 -6.42 11.08
CA PHE A 177 -13.91 -7.07 12.36
C PHE A 177 -14.42 -6.19 13.48
N SER A 178 -15.32 -6.70 14.33
CA SER A 178 -15.89 -5.94 15.44
C SER A 178 -16.22 -6.86 16.61
N LEU A 179 -16.31 -6.28 17.80
CA LEU A 179 -16.77 -7.01 18.97
C LEU A 179 -18.28 -7.24 18.89
N SER A 180 -18.72 -8.45 19.24
CA SER A 180 -20.14 -8.80 19.36
C SER A 180 -20.42 -9.38 20.75
N ALA A 181 -21.60 -9.12 21.28
CA ALA A 181 -22.07 -9.72 22.51
C ALA A 181 -22.95 -10.93 22.21
N GLU A 182 -22.66 -12.06 22.85
CA GLU A 182 -23.45 -13.29 22.79
C GLU A 182 -23.87 -13.72 24.19
N ASN A 183 -25.14 -14.04 24.35
CA ASN A 183 -25.65 -14.55 25.63
C ASN A 183 -25.35 -16.06 25.75
N ILE A 184 -24.43 -16.42 26.59
CA ILE A 184 -24.18 -17.82 26.96
C ILE A 184 -25.26 -18.33 27.90
N VAL A 185 -25.70 -17.49 28.84
CA VAL A 185 -26.81 -17.77 29.77
C VAL A 185 -27.60 -16.49 30.01
N GLY A 186 -28.91 -16.60 30.04
CA GLY A 186 -29.82 -15.48 30.29
C GLY A 186 -30.11 -14.64 29.03
N ASN A 187 -30.71 -13.45 29.23
CA ASN A 187 -31.21 -12.59 28.17
C ASN A 187 -30.78 -11.13 28.38
N TYR A 188 -29.52 -10.89 28.65
CA TYR A 188 -28.99 -9.53 28.77
C TYR A 188 -28.56 -9.00 27.42
N PHE A 189 -29.12 -7.85 27.01
CA PHE A 189 -28.76 -7.16 25.76
C PHE A 189 -28.07 -5.84 26.07
N PRO A 190 -26.72 -5.81 26.10
CA PRO A 190 -25.97 -4.58 26.34
C PRO A 190 -26.16 -3.59 25.18
N LYS A 191 -26.12 -2.29 25.50
CA LYS A 191 -26.17 -1.26 24.46
C LYS A 191 -24.89 -1.32 23.61
N LYS A 192 -25.02 -1.49 22.30
CA LYS A 192 -23.89 -1.62 21.35
C LYS A 192 -22.85 -0.51 21.51
N LYS A 193 -23.25 0.73 21.74
CA LYS A 193 -22.38 1.89 21.97
C LYS A 193 -21.43 1.73 23.19
N ASN A 194 -21.68 0.80 24.11
CA ASN A 194 -20.86 0.62 25.29
C ASN A 194 -19.71 -0.38 25.08
N TYR A 195 -19.74 -1.19 24.02
CA TYR A 195 -18.72 -2.22 23.78
C TYR A 195 -18.20 -2.26 22.34
N ASP A 196 -18.92 -1.70 21.36
CA ASP A 196 -18.48 -1.61 19.96
C ASP A 196 -17.52 -0.43 19.79
N LEU A 197 -16.38 -0.48 20.49
CA LEU A 197 -15.39 0.58 20.57
C LEU A 197 -14.16 0.31 19.68
N MET A 198 -14.02 -0.88 19.11
CA MET A 198 -12.93 -1.28 18.24
C MET A 198 -13.48 -1.90 16.97
N THR A 199 -13.12 -1.34 15.84
CA THR A 199 -13.50 -1.88 14.53
C THR A 199 -12.30 -1.91 13.61
N GLY A 200 -11.96 -3.10 13.11
CA GLY A 200 -10.98 -3.30 12.06
C GLY A 200 -11.67 -3.44 10.71
N ILE A 201 -11.09 -2.85 9.68
CA ILE A 201 -11.54 -2.99 8.30
C ILE A 201 -10.36 -3.44 7.46
N LEU A 202 -10.52 -4.55 6.75
CA LEU A 202 -9.54 -5.04 5.79
C LEU A 202 -10.13 -4.88 4.39
N ILE A 203 -9.48 -4.05 3.57
CA ILE A 203 -9.84 -3.80 2.17
C ILE A 203 -8.75 -4.44 1.32
N CYS A 204 -9.12 -5.41 0.51
CA CYS A 204 -8.21 -6.11 -0.39
C CYS A 204 -8.54 -5.70 -1.83
N ILE A 205 -7.59 -5.11 -2.54
CA ILE A 205 -7.74 -4.73 -3.94
C ILE A 205 -6.80 -5.54 -4.82
N SER A 206 -7.30 -5.95 -5.98
CA SER A 206 -6.56 -6.72 -6.98
C SER A 206 -6.26 -5.86 -8.22
N ASN A 207 -5.32 -6.32 -9.05
CA ASN A 207 -5.04 -5.75 -10.37
C ASN A 207 -5.96 -6.31 -11.48
N TYR A 208 -6.96 -7.14 -11.11
CA TYR A 208 -7.95 -7.67 -12.05
C TYR A 208 -9.10 -6.67 -12.25
N THR A 209 -9.80 -6.77 -13.37
CA THR A 209 -11.06 -6.04 -13.59
C THR A 209 -12.08 -6.43 -12.51
N ALA A 210 -12.86 -5.45 -12.04
CA ALA A 210 -13.85 -5.68 -10.99
C ALA A 210 -14.86 -6.77 -11.41
N ASP A 211 -15.18 -7.67 -10.47
CA ASP A 211 -16.22 -8.65 -10.64
C ASP A 211 -17.60 -7.97 -10.46
N ASP A 212 -18.56 -8.26 -11.35
CA ASP A 212 -19.92 -7.69 -11.29
C ASP A 212 -20.73 -8.18 -10.08
N ALA A 213 -20.22 -9.14 -9.32
CA ALA A 213 -20.86 -9.66 -8.11
C ALA A 213 -20.73 -8.75 -6.88
N VAL A 214 -19.88 -7.71 -6.90
CA VAL A 214 -19.69 -6.79 -5.77
C VAL A 214 -20.84 -5.77 -5.75
N PRO A 215 -21.49 -5.49 -4.60
CA PRO A 215 -22.53 -4.47 -4.46
C PRO A 215 -22.05 -3.09 -4.93
N GLU A 216 -22.96 -2.27 -5.49
CA GLU A 216 -22.58 -1.02 -6.16
C GLU A 216 -21.87 -0.01 -5.23
N ASP A 217 -22.28 0.07 -3.97
CA ASP A 217 -21.67 0.98 -3.00
C ASP A 217 -20.24 0.54 -2.61
N GLU A 218 -20.03 -0.75 -2.39
CA GLU A 218 -18.69 -1.30 -2.09
C GLU A 218 -17.79 -1.26 -3.34
N ARG A 219 -18.39 -1.42 -4.55
CA ARG A 219 -17.67 -1.24 -5.83
C ARG A 219 -17.08 0.15 -5.98
N LYS A 220 -17.77 1.20 -5.53
CA LYS A 220 -17.25 2.58 -5.60
C LYS A 220 -15.94 2.75 -4.83
N LEU A 221 -15.84 2.24 -3.60
CA LEU A 221 -14.60 2.34 -2.84
C LEU A 221 -13.48 1.50 -3.45
N ILE A 222 -13.76 0.25 -3.81
CA ILE A 222 -12.79 -0.62 -4.47
C ILE A 222 -12.33 -0.02 -5.81
N GLY A 223 -13.26 0.49 -6.62
CA GLY A 223 -12.97 1.15 -7.88
C GLY A 223 -12.09 2.39 -7.71
N LEU A 224 -12.42 3.27 -6.75
CA LEU A 224 -11.59 4.43 -6.41
C LEU A 224 -10.16 4.02 -6.05
N LEU A 225 -10.00 3.06 -5.14
CA LEU A 225 -8.68 2.61 -4.70
C LEU A 225 -7.91 1.94 -5.85
N LYS A 226 -8.58 1.17 -6.71
CA LYS A 226 -7.98 0.61 -7.92
C LYS A 226 -7.51 1.70 -8.89
N THR A 227 -8.30 2.74 -9.11
CA THR A 227 -7.91 3.89 -9.93
C THR A 227 -6.66 4.57 -9.36
N LEU A 228 -6.66 4.84 -8.05
CA LEU A 228 -5.51 5.50 -7.39
C LEU A 228 -4.22 4.68 -7.52
N PHE A 229 -4.30 3.37 -7.26
CA PHE A 229 -3.13 2.49 -7.14
C PHE A 229 -2.85 1.64 -8.38
N SER A 230 -3.59 1.82 -9.48
CA SER A 230 -3.31 1.14 -10.75
C SER A 230 -1.92 1.52 -11.28
N ASP A 231 -1.15 0.53 -11.67
CA ASP A 231 0.10 0.68 -12.42
C ASP A 231 -0.12 0.66 -13.95
N LYS A 232 -1.36 0.39 -14.39
CA LYS A 232 -1.74 0.30 -15.81
C LYS A 232 -2.36 1.57 -16.37
N MET A 233 -2.85 2.45 -15.51
CA MET A 233 -3.49 3.71 -15.90
C MET A 233 -2.48 4.83 -15.93
N THR A 234 -2.53 5.63 -16.98
CA THR A 234 -1.78 6.90 -17.08
C THR A 234 -2.31 7.92 -16.05
N LYS A 235 -1.53 8.95 -15.77
CA LYS A 235 -1.94 10.04 -14.88
C LYS A 235 -3.23 10.70 -15.37
N GLU A 236 -3.33 10.93 -16.69
CA GLU A 236 -4.47 11.56 -17.32
C GLU A 236 -5.74 10.72 -17.18
N GLU A 237 -5.65 9.42 -17.42
CA GLU A 237 -6.77 8.47 -17.21
C GLU A 237 -7.22 8.42 -15.76
N LYS A 238 -6.27 8.37 -14.80
CA LYS A 238 -6.58 8.43 -13.36
C LYS A 238 -7.31 9.73 -13.02
N LYS A 239 -6.81 10.87 -13.49
CA LYS A 239 -7.39 12.18 -13.25
C LYS A 239 -8.82 12.28 -13.80
N GLU A 240 -9.03 11.82 -15.04
CA GLU A 240 -10.34 11.80 -15.67
C GLU A 240 -11.32 10.95 -14.87
N SER A 241 -10.95 9.72 -14.50
CA SER A 241 -11.80 8.85 -13.69
C SER A 241 -12.09 9.42 -12.31
N LEU A 242 -11.09 9.99 -11.61
CA LEU A 242 -11.29 10.60 -10.30
C LEU A 242 -12.30 11.77 -10.34
N GLN A 243 -12.27 12.56 -11.42
CA GLN A 243 -13.21 13.68 -11.60
C GLN A 243 -14.59 13.22 -12.08
N SER A 244 -14.66 12.32 -13.09
CA SER A 244 -15.94 11.94 -13.72
C SER A 244 -16.73 10.95 -12.87
N ASP A 245 -16.06 9.94 -12.29
CA ASP A 245 -16.72 8.81 -11.64
C ASP A 245 -16.89 9.02 -10.13
N TYR A 246 -16.01 9.85 -9.53
CA TYR A 246 -15.95 10.05 -8.08
C TYR A 246 -16.16 11.50 -7.62
N ASP A 247 -16.34 12.49 -8.53
CA ASP A 247 -16.48 13.92 -8.20
C ASP A 247 -15.37 14.44 -7.27
N ILE A 248 -14.15 13.86 -7.39
CA ILE A 248 -12.98 14.27 -6.61
C ILE A 248 -12.33 15.48 -7.28
N GLN A 249 -12.17 16.57 -6.51
CA GLN A 249 -11.50 17.77 -7.00
C GLN A 249 -9.99 17.58 -7.02
N MET A 250 -9.39 17.80 -8.18
CA MET A 250 -7.96 17.67 -8.36
C MET A 250 -7.23 18.89 -7.79
N ASN A 251 -6.96 18.85 -6.49
CA ASN A 251 -6.11 19.83 -5.83
C ASN A 251 -4.62 19.61 -6.14
N ASP A 252 -3.77 20.57 -5.77
CA ASP A 252 -2.32 20.51 -6.04
C ASP A 252 -1.65 19.31 -5.37
N ASN A 253 -2.14 18.88 -4.20
CA ASN A 253 -1.62 17.73 -3.49
C ASN A 253 -1.89 16.44 -4.26
N ILE A 254 -3.16 16.15 -4.58
CA ILE A 254 -3.54 14.96 -5.36
C ILE A 254 -2.80 14.93 -6.70
N ASN A 255 -2.73 16.07 -7.42
CA ASN A 255 -2.03 16.15 -8.71
C ASN A 255 -0.54 15.80 -8.59
N ARG A 256 0.13 16.28 -7.55
CA ARG A 256 1.56 16.01 -7.30
C ARG A 256 1.78 14.54 -6.96
N GLU A 257 1.06 14.03 -5.96
CA GLU A 257 1.24 12.65 -5.48
C GLU A 257 0.93 11.63 -6.58
N LEU A 258 -0.12 11.84 -7.39
CA LEU A 258 -0.40 10.99 -8.54
C LEU A 258 0.70 11.03 -9.60
N MET A 259 1.27 12.22 -9.88
CA MET A 259 2.37 12.35 -10.82
C MET A 259 3.60 11.57 -10.37
N ASP A 260 3.96 11.74 -9.11
CA ASP A 260 5.15 11.10 -8.55
C ASP A 260 4.98 9.57 -8.47
N MET A 261 3.81 9.07 -8.09
CA MET A 261 3.49 7.64 -8.13
C MET A 261 3.52 7.06 -9.54
N CYS A 262 2.95 7.75 -10.54
CA CYS A 262 2.96 7.28 -11.93
C CYS A 262 4.39 7.21 -12.46
N ASN A 263 5.23 8.22 -12.18
CA ASN A 263 6.63 8.24 -12.60
C ASN A 263 7.44 7.08 -11.98
N LEU A 264 7.22 6.81 -10.68
CA LEU A 264 7.85 5.69 -9.98
C LEU A 264 7.35 4.34 -10.50
N GLY A 265 6.05 4.20 -10.73
CA GLY A 265 5.42 3.00 -11.29
C GLY A 265 5.93 2.67 -12.68
N TYR A 266 6.02 3.69 -13.55
CA TYR A 266 6.53 3.55 -14.92
C TYR A 266 8.00 3.06 -14.92
N GLY A 267 8.87 3.66 -14.13
CA GLY A 267 10.27 3.25 -14.03
C GLY A 267 10.47 1.83 -13.47
N VAL A 268 9.59 1.37 -12.57
CA VAL A 268 9.61 -0.03 -12.08
C VAL A 268 9.08 -0.99 -13.15
N TYR A 269 8.04 -0.60 -13.87
CA TYR A 269 7.45 -1.40 -14.95
C TYR A 269 8.42 -1.57 -16.13
N GLU A 270 9.06 -0.49 -16.61
CA GLU A 270 10.08 -0.55 -17.67
C GLU A 270 11.22 -1.50 -17.28
N ARG A 271 11.81 -1.31 -16.10
CA ARG A 271 12.87 -2.21 -15.60
C ARG A 271 12.41 -3.66 -15.45
N GLY A 272 11.15 -3.87 -15.06
CA GLY A 272 10.56 -5.21 -14.97
C GLY A 272 10.39 -5.87 -16.33
N MET A 273 9.95 -5.13 -17.34
CA MET A 273 9.84 -5.61 -18.75
C MET A 273 11.22 -5.92 -19.32
N GLU A 274 12.17 -4.98 -19.24
CA GLU A 274 13.54 -5.16 -19.70
C GLU A 274 14.20 -6.40 -19.05
N LYS A 275 14.07 -6.57 -17.75
CA LYS A 275 14.55 -7.76 -17.02
C LYS A 275 13.86 -9.05 -17.52
N GLY A 276 12.56 -8.99 -17.81
CA GLY A 276 11.79 -10.10 -18.38
C GLY A 276 12.25 -10.48 -19.78
N GLU A 277 12.47 -9.50 -20.66
CA GLU A 277 12.96 -9.68 -22.03
C GLU A 277 14.38 -10.26 -22.03
N LEU A 278 15.29 -9.71 -21.23
CA LEU A 278 16.65 -10.22 -21.09
C LEU A 278 16.65 -11.66 -20.55
N LYS A 279 15.77 -12.00 -19.60
CA LYS A 279 15.64 -13.37 -19.09
C LYS A 279 15.15 -14.34 -20.17
N ASN A 280 14.20 -13.94 -21.00
CA ASN A 280 13.72 -14.74 -22.12
C ASN A 280 14.82 -14.93 -23.15
N LEU A 281 15.52 -13.86 -23.52
CA LEU A 281 16.64 -13.89 -24.46
C LEU A 281 17.76 -14.82 -23.95
N LEU A 282 18.16 -14.68 -22.68
CA LEU A 282 19.15 -15.57 -22.04
C LEU A 282 18.73 -17.04 -22.15
N SER A 283 17.47 -17.35 -21.90
CA SER A 283 16.96 -18.73 -22.02
C SER A 283 17.05 -19.28 -23.46
N LEU A 284 16.76 -18.45 -24.46
CA LEU A 284 16.85 -18.82 -25.86
C LEU A 284 18.33 -19.01 -26.28
N VAL A 285 19.19 -18.06 -25.94
CA VAL A 285 20.62 -18.11 -26.24
C VAL A 285 21.28 -19.31 -25.56
N GLN A 286 20.97 -19.59 -24.30
CA GLN A 286 21.50 -20.77 -23.57
C GLN A 286 21.18 -22.09 -24.28
N LYS A 287 19.98 -22.22 -24.85
CA LYS A 287 19.58 -23.40 -25.66
C LYS A 287 20.41 -23.53 -26.94
N LYS A 288 20.76 -22.41 -27.59
CA LYS A 288 21.60 -22.38 -28.79
C LYS A 288 23.06 -22.67 -28.45
N PHE A 289 23.58 -22.07 -27.40
CA PHE A 289 24.91 -22.31 -26.85
C PHE A 289 25.13 -23.80 -26.53
N THR A 290 24.18 -24.43 -25.82
CA THR A 290 24.24 -25.88 -25.50
C THR A 290 24.24 -26.77 -26.75
N LYS A 291 23.68 -26.29 -27.88
CA LYS A 291 23.71 -26.98 -29.17
C LYS A 291 24.99 -26.71 -29.97
N GLY A 292 25.95 -25.97 -29.43
CA GLY A 292 27.23 -25.66 -30.07
C GLY A 292 27.13 -24.66 -31.22
N LYS A 293 26.07 -23.83 -31.29
CA LYS A 293 25.95 -22.76 -32.27
C LYS A 293 26.90 -21.62 -31.96
N SER A 294 27.39 -20.94 -33.00
CA SER A 294 28.20 -19.74 -32.86
C SER A 294 27.35 -18.52 -32.46
N CYS A 295 27.99 -17.47 -31.96
CA CYS A 295 27.36 -16.17 -31.69
C CYS A 295 26.64 -15.62 -32.95
N TYR A 296 27.32 -15.70 -34.10
CA TYR A 296 26.79 -15.21 -35.37
C TYR A 296 25.51 -15.97 -35.81
N GLU A 297 25.54 -17.30 -35.80
CA GLU A 297 24.35 -18.12 -36.11
C GLU A 297 23.21 -17.87 -35.13
N THR A 298 23.51 -17.64 -33.88
CA THR A 298 22.50 -17.36 -32.83
C THR A 298 21.91 -15.97 -33.01
N SER A 299 22.71 -14.97 -33.34
CA SER A 299 22.28 -13.60 -33.65
C SER A 299 21.33 -13.59 -34.85
N ASP A 300 21.72 -14.28 -35.95
CA ASP A 300 20.90 -14.38 -37.17
C ASP A 300 19.54 -15.10 -36.90
N GLU A 301 19.56 -16.24 -36.18
CA GLU A 301 18.35 -17.01 -35.88
C GLU A 301 17.39 -16.35 -34.89
N LEU A 302 17.89 -15.52 -34.00
CA LEU A 302 17.10 -14.80 -33.00
C LEU A 302 16.78 -13.36 -33.43
N GLU A 303 17.27 -12.93 -34.61
CA GLU A 303 17.13 -11.57 -35.13
C GLU A 303 17.53 -10.52 -34.06
N THR A 304 18.62 -10.79 -33.34
CA THR A 304 19.08 -10.01 -32.20
C THR A 304 20.50 -9.48 -32.48
N ASP A 305 20.80 -8.29 -31.99
CA ASP A 305 22.12 -7.66 -32.16
C ASP A 305 23.26 -8.60 -31.75
N LEU A 306 24.26 -8.75 -32.61
CA LEU A 306 25.40 -9.64 -32.40
C LEU A 306 26.17 -9.29 -31.11
N PHE A 307 26.33 -8.00 -30.82
CA PHE A 307 27.01 -7.55 -29.60
C PHE A 307 26.30 -8.08 -28.33
N ILE A 308 24.96 -8.05 -28.30
CA ILE A 308 24.19 -8.57 -27.17
C ILE A 308 24.41 -10.08 -27.03
N ILE A 309 24.36 -10.82 -28.12
CA ILE A 309 24.59 -12.26 -28.14
C ILE A 309 26.02 -12.60 -27.65
N GLU A 310 27.03 -11.87 -28.12
CA GLU A 310 28.42 -12.04 -27.67
C GLU A 310 28.59 -11.84 -26.17
N GLN A 311 27.94 -10.83 -25.60
CA GLN A 311 27.96 -10.60 -24.15
C GLN A 311 27.30 -11.73 -23.35
N ILE A 312 26.21 -12.30 -23.86
CA ILE A 312 25.53 -13.45 -23.22
C ILE A 312 26.42 -14.69 -23.34
N TYR A 313 27.05 -14.94 -24.48
CA TYR A 313 27.99 -16.05 -24.68
C TYR A 313 29.18 -15.95 -23.74
N GLU A 314 29.78 -14.76 -23.60
CA GLU A 314 30.89 -14.52 -22.65
C GLU A 314 30.48 -14.88 -21.21
N VAL A 315 29.25 -14.54 -20.79
CA VAL A 315 28.74 -14.92 -19.47
C VAL A 315 28.55 -16.43 -19.37
N LEU A 316 27.99 -17.09 -20.40
CA LEU A 316 27.78 -18.54 -20.40
C LEU A 316 29.09 -19.34 -20.42
N GLU A 317 30.12 -18.87 -21.12
CA GLU A 317 31.45 -19.49 -21.17
C GLU A 317 32.19 -19.41 -19.84
N ASN A 318 32.02 -18.30 -19.09
CA ASN A 318 32.69 -18.06 -17.82
C ASN A 318 31.86 -18.52 -16.61
N ALA A 319 30.62 -19.00 -16.80
CA ALA A 319 29.73 -19.43 -15.74
C ALA A 319 30.18 -20.77 -15.11
N ALA A 320 29.96 -20.92 -13.82
CA ALA A 320 30.13 -22.21 -13.16
C ALA A 320 29.11 -23.24 -13.69
N PRO A 321 29.44 -24.53 -13.75
CA PRO A 321 28.52 -25.56 -14.31
C PRO A 321 27.18 -25.68 -13.60
N ASP A 322 27.07 -25.21 -12.39
CA ASP A 322 25.88 -25.22 -11.51
C ASP A 322 25.21 -23.85 -11.39
N SER A 323 25.63 -22.84 -12.16
CA SER A 323 25.05 -21.51 -12.15
C SER A 323 23.56 -21.54 -12.52
N THR A 324 22.74 -20.93 -11.68
CA THR A 324 21.30 -20.78 -11.93
C THR A 324 21.03 -19.70 -12.99
N GLN A 325 19.87 -19.76 -13.64
CA GLN A 325 19.48 -18.76 -14.62
C GLN A 325 19.37 -17.34 -14.02
N ASN A 326 19.03 -17.24 -12.73
CA ASN A 326 18.97 -15.95 -12.04
C ASN A 326 20.36 -15.35 -11.80
N GLU A 327 21.34 -16.16 -11.40
CA GLU A 327 22.74 -15.71 -11.24
C GLU A 327 23.33 -15.23 -12.56
N LEU A 328 23.06 -15.93 -13.67
CA LEU A 328 23.48 -15.49 -15.01
C LEU A 328 22.82 -14.18 -15.43
N LEU A 329 21.54 -14.03 -15.11
CA LEU A 329 20.79 -12.80 -15.38
C LEU A 329 21.36 -11.61 -14.58
N ASP A 330 21.69 -11.81 -13.32
CA ASP A 330 22.26 -10.77 -12.47
C ASP A 330 23.63 -10.30 -13.00
N ILE A 331 24.48 -11.22 -13.47
CA ILE A 331 25.76 -10.87 -14.13
C ILE A 331 25.53 -10.05 -15.42
N LEU A 332 24.50 -10.38 -16.22
CA LEU A 332 24.17 -9.64 -17.44
C LEU A 332 23.62 -8.25 -17.14
N LEU A 333 22.83 -8.11 -16.08
CA LEU A 333 22.32 -6.82 -15.61
C LEU A 333 23.46 -5.91 -15.14
N GLU A 334 24.48 -6.44 -14.45
CA GLU A 334 25.69 -5.69 -14.07
C GLU A 334 26.46 -5.14 -15.28
N LYS A 335 26.40 -5.81 -16.42
CA LYS A 335 27.04 -5.34 -17.68
C LYS A 335 26.29 -4.22 -18.39
N ASN A 336 25.15 -3.72 -17.86
CA ASN A 336 24.32 -2.65 -18.43
C ASN A 336 23.86 -2.91 -19.90
N LEU A 337 23.57 -4.16 -20.22
CA LEU A 337 23.14 -4.56 -21.57
C LEU A 337 21.75 -4.07 -21.95
N LEU A 338 20.94 -3.64 -20.96
CA LEU A 338 19.55 -3.25 -21.14
C LEU A 338 19.37 -2.00 -22.04
N GLN A 339 20.32 -1.07 -22.05
CA GLN A 339 20.22 0.14 -22.88
C GLN A 339 20.34 -0.14 -24.39
N ASN A 340 20.77 -1.33 -24.79
CA ASN A 340 20.98 -1.72 -26.18
C ASN A 340 19.95 -2.74 -26.71
N VAL A 341 19.03 -3.25 -25.87
CA VAL A 341 18.00 -4.23 -26.29
C VAL A 341 16.74 -3.54 -26.83
N VAL A 342 16.48 -2.28 -26.49
CA VAL A 342 15.25 -1.53 -26.79
C VAL A 342 15.46 -0.43 -27.86
N SER A 343 16.59 -0.35 -28.48
CA SER A 343 16.84 0.50 -29.65
C SER A 343 16.78 -0.36 -30.93
#